data_c2c520800eb46243d0f23c724adbeab4
#
_entry.id   c2c520800eb46243d0f23c724adbeab4
#
_cell.length_a   1.000
_cell.length_b   1.000
_cell.length_c   1.000
_cell.angle_alpha   90.00
_cell.angle_beta   90.00
_cell.angle_gamma   90.00
#
_symmetry.space_group_name_H-M   'P 1'
#
loop_
_entity.id
_entity.type
_entity.pdbx_description
1 polymer ?
#
loop_
_entity_poly.entity_id
_entity_poly.type
_entity_poly.pdbx_seq_one_letter_code
_entity_poly.pdbx_strand_id
1 'polypeptide(L)'
;MVFSSTDPVPARALAQVMPDDVDPAAVVEALRARYAGRGVELVDVAGGVQFRTAADLAPALRKVISVPRRLTRVAMETLAIIAYHQPVTRPEIEQLRGTSLSQQTLDALLEAKLVAPAGRLEGPGRPTLWATTPEFLTAFGLQDLRALPRREDLFVEPPRPTAAPPAPDPAANDAEEAVGGTMQKNDDRDPVSPAPASC
;
A
#
# COMPACT_ATOMS: atom_id res chain seq x y z
N MET A 1 -0.52 18.07 -16.49
CA MET A 1 -0.52 18.56 -15.11
C MET A 1 -0.65 17.41 -14.11
N VAL A 2 -1.76 16.66 -14.01
CA VAL A 2 -1.91 15.57 -13.00
C VAL A 2 -0.82 14.50 -13.14
N PHE A 3 -0.47 14.11 -14.35
CA PHE A 3 0.55 13.08 -14.60
C PHE A 3 1.99 13.53 -14.26
N SER A 4 2.26 14.82 -14.32
CA SER A 4 3.61 15.37 -14.03
C SER A 4 3.77 15.85 -12.58
N SER A 5 2.70 15.79 -11.78
CA SER A 5 2.74 16.18 -10.37
C SER A 5 3.01 14.96 -9.49
N THR A 6 3.89 15.13 -8.51
CA THR A 6 4.10 14.17 -7.42
C THR A 6 3.05 14.32 -6.32
N ASP A 7 2.47 15.51 -6.20
CA ASP A 7 1.47 15.84 -5.19
C ASP A 7 0.06 15.79 -5.78
N PRO A 8 -0.98 15.52 -4.97
CA PRO A 8 -2.36 15.57 -5.40
C PRO A 8 -2.73 16.96 -5.95
N VAL A 9 -3.35 17.00 -7.13
CA VAL A 9 -3.71 18.25 -7.81
C VAL A 9 -5.13 18.63 -7.42
N PRO A 10 -5.35 19.76 -6.70
CA PRO A 10 -6.68 20.19 -6.32
C PRO A 10 -7.47 20.71 -7.52
N ALA A 11 -8.80 20.58 -7.50
CA ALA A 11 -9.70 20.99 -8.58
C ALA A 11 -9.50 22.45 -9.00
N ARG A 12 -9.22 23.34 -8.04
CA ARG A 12 -8.91 24.76 -8.31
C ARG A 12 -7.69 24.96 -9.19
N ALA A 13 -6.67 24.11 -9.04
CA ALA A 13 -5.47 24.22 -9.87
C ALA A 13 -5.72 23.66 -11.28
N LEU A 14 -6.61 22.70 -11.43
CA LEU A 14 -7.08 22.23 -12.74
C LEU A 14 -7.86 23.31 -13.46
N ALA A 15 -8.79 23.99 -12.77
CA ALA A 15 -9.58 25.08 -13.31
C ALA A 15 -8.71 26.23 -13.88
N GLN A 16 -7.57 26.53 -13.26
CA GLN A 16 -6.67 27.59 -13.72
C GLN A 16 -6.00 27.33 -15.09
N VAL A 17 -5.91 26.07 -15.51
CA VAL A 17 -5.27 25.67 -16.77
C VAL A 17 -6.25 25.21 -17.84
N MET A 18 -7.54 25.19 -17.52
CA MET A 18 -8.62 24.84 -18.44
C MET A 18 -9.31 26.09 -18.98
N PRO A 19 -9.90 26.04 -20.19
CA PRO A 19 -10.81 27.09 -20.67
C PRO A 19 -12.01 27.27 -19.73
N ASP A 20 -12.56 28.47 -19.68
CA ASP A 20 -13.66 28.82 -18.75
C ASP A 20 -14.96 28.05 -19.01
N ASP A 21 -15.13 27.51 -20.23
CA ASP A 21 -16.29 26.72 -20.66
C ASP A 21 -16.18 25.24 -20.32
N VAL A 22 -15.06 24.80 -19.71
CA VAL A 22 -14.80 23.38 -19.39
C VAL A 22 -14.96 23.14 -17.89
N ASP A 23 -15.84 22.21 -17.52
CA ASP A 23 -15.97 21.77 -16.14
C ASP A 23 -14.82 20.83 -15.74
N PRO A 24 -13.97 21.23 -14.78
CA PRO A 24 -12.88 20.38 -14.30
C PRO A 24 -13.33 19.04 -13.74
N ALA A 25 -14.50 18.98 -13.12
CA ALA A 25 -15.03 17.72 -12.55
C ALA A 25 -15.38 16.73 -13.67
N ALA A 26 -16.02 17.19 -14.75
CA ALA A 26 -16.33 16.36 -15.90
C ALA A 26 -15.06 15.80 -16.57
N VAL A 27 -13.99 16.59 -16.65
CA VAL A 27 -12.70 16.15 -17.19
C VAL A 27 -12.05 15.10 -16.29
N VAL A 28 -12.10 15.28 -14.97
CA VAL A 28 -11.57 14.29 -14.00
C VAL A 28 -12.32 12.96 -14.13
N GLU A 29 -13.65 12.98 -14.24
CA GLU A 29 -14.44 11.76 -14.43
C GLU A 29 -14.15 11.08 -15.77
N ALA A 30 -14.01 11.85 -16.85
CA ALA A 30 -13.61 11.30 -18.15
C ALA A 30 -12.22 10.64 -18.11
N LEU A 31 -11.27 11.25 -17.38
CA LEU A 31 -9.93 10.67 -17.15
C LEU A 31 -10.03 9.40 -16.31
N ARG A 32 -10.83 9.40 -15.26
CA ARG A 32 -11.06 8.22 -14.41
C ARG A 32 -11.57 7.05 -15.23
N ALA A 33 -12.60 7.29 -16.03
CA ALA A 33 -13.18 6.28 -16.93
C ALA A 33 -12.15 5.77 -17.96
N ARG A 34 -11.31 6.66 -18.51
CA ARG A 34 -10.29 6.31 -19.50
C ARG A 34 -9.18 5.41 -18.93
N TYR A 35 -8.86 5.56 -17.64
CA TYR A 35 -7.81 4.79 -16.97
C TYR A 35 -8.34 3.61 -16.16
N ALA A 36 -9.67 3.42 -16.09
CA ALA A 36 -10.27 2.26 -15.43
C ALA A 36 -9.75 0.94 -16.02
N GLY A 37 -9.40 0.00 -15.16
CA GLY A 37 -8.87 -1.31 -15.55
C GLY A 37 -7.44 -1.28 -16.16
N ARG A 38 -6.73 -0.16 -16.02
CA ARG A 38 -5.32 -0.05 -16.43
C ARG A 38 -4.40 -0.21 -15.23
N GLY A 39 -3.08 -0.36 -15.49
CA GLY A 39 -2.08 -0.45 -14.43
C GLY A 39 -1.89 0.83 -13.60
N VAL A 40 -2.53 1.92 -14.01
CA VAL A 40 -2.53 3.22 -13.33
C VAL A 40 -3.98 3.71 -13.25
N GLU A 41 -4.40 4.17 -12.10
CA GLU A 41 -5.74 4.69 -11.85
C GLU A 41 -5.70 6.09 -11.24
N LEU A 42 -6.75 6.88 -11.49
CA LEU A 42 -6.92 8.22 -10.94
C LEU A 42 -7.72 8.13 -9.64
N VAL A 43 -7.12 8.55 -8.54
CA VAL A 43 -7.72 8.50 -7.20
C VAL A 43 -7.84 9.88 -6.57
N ASP A 44 -8.85 10.03 -5.69
CA ASP A 44 -9.01 11.24 -4.87
C ASP A 44 -8.21 11.07 -3.58
N VAL A 45 -7.28 11.99 -3.33
CA VAL A 45 -6.39 11.96 -2.18
C VAL A 45 -6.10 13.38 -1.71
N ALA A 46 -6.14 13.61 -0.39
CA ALA A 46 -5.78 14.88 0.24
C ALA A 46 -6.48 16.10 -0.40
N GLY A 47 -7.77 15.95 -0.78
CA GLY A 47 -8.57 17.01 -1.41
C GLY A 47 -8.18 17.33 -2.86
N GLY A 48 -7.43 16.48 -3.52
CA GLY A 48 -7.05 16.59 -4.93
C GLY A 48 -7.11 15.25 -5.65
N VAL A 49 -6.68 15.21 -6.91
CA VAL A 49 -6.59 14.01 -7.73
C VAL A 49 -5.14 13.66 -8.03
N GLN A 50 -4.83 12.37 -8.03
CA GLN A 50 -3.47 11.85 -8.29
C GLN A 50 -3.55 10.54 -9.04
N PHE A 51 -2.62 10.32 -9.99
CA PHE A 51 -2.43 8.98 -10.56
C PHE A 51 -1.66 8.10 -9.58
N ARG A 52 -2.17 6.89 -9.39
CA ARG A 52 -1.51 5.85 -8.59
C ARG A 52 -1.47 4.53 -9.36
N THR A 53 -0.52 3.69 -9.00
CA THR A 53 -0.52 2.30 -9.48
C THR A 53 -1.76 1.59 -8.96
N ALA A 54 -2.42 0.84 -9.83
CA ALA A 54 -3.56 0.03 -9.46
C ALA A 54 -3.22 -0.95 -8.32
N ALA A 55 -4.16 -1.12 -7.39
CA ALA A 55 -3.91 -1.83 -6.14
C ALA A 55 -3.52 -3.31 -6.34
N ASP A 56 -4.01 -3.95 -7.40
CA ASP A 56 -3.69 -5.34 -7.78
C ASP A 56 -2.22 -5.53 -8.18
N LEU A 57 -1.58 -4.49 -8.72
CA LEU A 57 -0.17 -4.51 -9.12
C LEU A 57 0.80 -4.22 -7.95
N ALA A 58 0.33 -3.67 -6.84
CA ALA A 58 1.16 -3.30 -5.70
C ALA A 58 2.01 -4.46 -5.14
N PRO A 59 1.53 -5.72 -5.03
CA PRO A 59 2.34 -6.85 -4.56
C PRO A 59 3.51 -7.18 -5.49
N ALA A 60 3.31 -7.08 -6.81
CA ALA A 60 4.36 -7.33 -7.81
C ALA A 60 5.45 -6.26 -7.75
N LEU A 61 5.07 -5.00 -7.63
CA LEU A 61 5.99 -3.87 -7.58
C LEU A 61 6.81 -3.83 -6.28
N ARG A 62 6.28 -4.31 -5.16
CA ARG A 62 7.03 -4.39 -3.88
C ARG A 62 8.31 -5.22 -3.97
N LYS A 63 8.42 -6.13 -4.95
CA LYS A 63 9.62 -6.94 -5.17
C LYS A 63 10.76 -6.15 -5.81
N VAL A 64 10.43 -5.10 -6.54
CA VAL A 64 11.37 -4.34 -7.38
C VAL A 64 11.68 -2.97 -6.79
N ILE A 65 10.70 -2.34 -6.15
CA ILE A 65 10.84 -1.01 -5.57
C ILE A 65 11.31 -1.13 -4.11
N SER A 66 12.45 -0.55 -3.80
CA SER A 66 12.92 -0.40 -2.42
C SER A 66 11.97 0.55 -1.69
N VAL A 67 11.17 0.02 -0.78
CA VAL A 67 10.26 0.82 0.04
C VAL A 67 11.10 1.56 1.09
N PRO A 68 10.95 2.88 1.25
CA PRO A 68 11.65 3.63 2.28
C PRO A 68 11.33 3.08 3.68
N ARG A 69 12.22 3.39 4.61
CA ARG A 69 12.24 2.90 6.00
C ARG A 69 10.83 2.84 6.61
N ARG A 70 10.37 1.64 6.92
CA ARG A 70 9.06 1.45 7.58
C ARG A 70 9.12 2.10 8.97
N LEU A 71 8.05 2.80 9.32
CA LEU A 71 7.85 3.26 10.69
C LEU A 71 7.85 2.07 11.65
N THR A 72 8.40 2.27 12.84
CA THR A 72 8.33 1.24 13.89
C THR A 72 6.86 1.04 14.31
N ARG A 73 6.56 -0.10 14.92
CA ARG A 73 5.22 -0.37 15.47
C ARG A 73 4.78 0.72 16.44
N VAL A 74 5.68 1.16 17.31
CA VAL A 74 5.45 2.24 18.28
C VAL A 74 5.09 3.55 17.57
N ALA A 75 5.79 3.91 16.50
CA ALA A 75 5.50 5.09 15.71
C ALA A 75 4.13 4.99 15.01
N MET A 76 3.78 3.81 14.48
CA MET A 76 2.46 3.58 13.87
C MET A 76 1.32 3.68 14.88
N GLU A 77 1.47 3.12 16.08
CA GLU A 77 0.49 3.25 17.18
C GLU A 77 0.32 4.72 17.59
N THR A 78 1.42 5.46 17.74
CA THR A 78 1.40 6.89 18.06
C THR A 78 0.72 7.70 16.96
N LEU A 79 1.04 7.42 15.71
CA LEU A 79 0.42 8.09 14.56
C LEU A 79 -1.09 7.84 14.50
N ALA A 80 -1.54 6.61 14.78
CA ALA A 80 -2.96 6.28 14.83
C ALA A 80 -3.67 7.09 15.93
N ILE A 81 -3.09 7.17 17.13
CA ILE A 81 -3.67 7.98 18.22
C ILE A 81 -3.81 9.43 17.79
N ILE A 82 -2.75 10.02 17.21
CA ILE A 82 -2.81 11.40 16.71
C ILE A 82 -3.90 11.56 15.66
N ALA A 83 -3.99 10.65 14.69
CA ALA A 83 -4.97 10.73 13.60
C ALA A 83 -6.42 10.71 14.09
N TYR A 84 -6.72 9.90 15.13
CA TYR A 84 -8.09 9.77 15.66
C TYR A 84 -8.46 10.79 16.72
N HIS A 85 -7.48 11.39 17.42
CA HIS A 85 -7.72 12.27 18.57
C HIS A 85 -7.25 13.71 18.37
N GLN A 86 -6.72 14.04 17.20
CA GLN A 86 -6.19 15.38 16.91
C GLN A 86 -7.22 16.51 17.02
N PRO A 87 -6.80 17.69 17.52
CA PRO A 87 -5.46 18.01 17.99
C PRO A 87 -5.19 17.46 19.39
N VAL A 88 -4.04 16.84 19.62
CA VAL A 88 -3.73 16.09 20.85
C VAL A 88 -2.36 16.47 21.40
N THR A 89 -2.20 16.55 22.72
CA THR A 89 -0.95 16.82 23.41
C THR A 89 -0.15 15.55 23.67
N ARG A 90 1.16 15.69 23.94
CA ARG A 90 2.02 14.56 24.30
C ARG A 90 1.53 13.79 25.54
N PRO A 91 1.14 14.44 26.66
CA PRO A 91 0.60 13.73 27.82
C PRO A 91 -0.66 12.91 27.50
N GLU A 92 -1.56 13.44 26.66
CA GLU A 92 -2.76 12.71 26.23
C GLU A 92 -2.40 11.49 25.37
N ILE A 93 -1.42 11.61 24.47
CA ILE A 93 -0.91 10.46 23.69
C ILE A 93 -0.37 9.38 24.63
N GLU A 94 0.43 9.76 25.62
CA GLU A 94 1.00 8.85 26.61
C GLU A 94 -0.09 8.15 27.44
N GLN A 95 -1.12 8.91 27.83
CA GLN A 95 -2.28 8.38 28.55
C GLN A 95 -3.07 7.35 27.71
N LEU A 96 -3.31 7.66 26.43
CA LEU A 96 -4.04 6.77 25.51
C LEU A 96 -3.25 5.50 25.18
N ARG A 97 -1.92 5.61 25.12
CA ARG A 97 -1.03 4.45 24.90
C ARG A 97 -0.80 3.61 26.15
N GLY A 98 -0.94 4.20 27.35
CA GLY A 98 -0.54 3.57 28.59
C GLY A 98 0.98 3.49 28.83
N THR A 99 1.78 4.14 27.98
CA THR A 99 3.25 4.14 28.06
C THR A 99 3.84 5.48 27.61
N SER A 100 5.01 5.82 28.10
CA SER A 100 5.71 7.06 27.73
C SER A 100 6.06 7.10 26.24
N LEU A 101 6.03 8.30 25.66
CA LEU A 101 6.39 8.57 24.29
C LEU A 101 7.85 9.03 24.21
N SER A 102 8.69 8.26 23.51
CA SER A 102 10.07 8.68 23.28
C SER A 102 10.15 9.86 22.31
N GLN A 103 11.11 10.75 22.50
CA GLN A 103 11.34 11.86 21.57
C GLN A 103 11.66 11.32 20.17
N GLN A 104 12.46 10.27 20.09
CA GLN A 104 12.83 9.63 18.81
C GLN A 104 11.60 9.15 17.99
N THR A 105 10.54 8.68 18.66
CA THR A 105 9.30 8.28 17.97
C THR A 105 8.62 9.48 17.34
N LEU A 106 8.54 10.60 18.08
CA LEU A 106 7.93 11.82 17.59
C LEU A 106 8.76 12.43 16.45
N ASP A 107 10.07 12.46 16.60
CA ASP A 107 10.99 12.96 15.57
C ASP A 107 10.88 12.15 14.28
N ALA A 108 10.77 10.82 14.37
CA ALA A 108 10.56 9.97 13.20
C ALA A 108 9.25 10.29 12.44
N LEU A 109 8.17 10.64 13.16
CA LEU A 109 6.91 11.05 12.55
C LEU A 109 6.99 12.45 11.91
N LEU A 110 7.76 13.36 12.53
CA LEU A 110 8.04 14.69 11.99
C LEU A 110 8.92 14.62 10.75
N GLU A 111 9.99 13.82 10.77
CA GLU A 111 10.86 13.58 9.61
C GLU A 111 10.10 12.97 8.42
N ALA A 112 9.17 12.05 8.71
CA ALA A 112 8.27 11.48 7.72
C ALA A 112 7.19 12.47 7.24
N LYS A 113 7.12 13.66 7.82
CA LYS A 113 6.11 14.70 7.57
C LYS A 113 4.67 14.22 7.76
N LEU A 114 4.44 13.20 8.59
CA LEU A 114 3.10 12.66 8.83
C LEU A 114 2.37 13.42 9.94
N VAL A 115 3.12 14.09 10.82
CA VAL A 115 2.61 14.86 11.96
C VAL A 115 3.27 16.24 11.97
N ALA A 116 2.53 17.24 12.42
CA ALA A 116 3.02 18.61 12.60
C ALA A 116 2.43 19.23 13.87
N PRO A 117 3.09 20.27 14.45
CA PRO A 117 2.50 21.06 15.52
C PRO A 117 1.29 21.85 15.00
N ALA A 118 0.15 21.71 15.67
CA ALA A 118 -1.11 22.39 15.35
C ALA A 118 -1.45 23.54 16.31
N GLY A 119 -0.47 23.99 17.08
CA GLY A 119 -0.63 25.06 18.07
C GLY A 119 -0.16 24.64 19.45
N ARG A 120 -0.63 25.37 20.46
CA ARG A 120 -0.36 25.08 21.88
C ARG A 120 -1.65 25.15 22.68
N LEU A 121 -1.81 24.24 23.59
CA LEU A 121 -2.95 24.26 24.52
C LEU A 121 -2.75 25.40 25.53
N GLU A 122 -3.80 26.17 25.80
CA GLU A 122 -3.79 27.17 26.86
C GLU A 122 -3.89 26.46 28.22
N GLY A 123 -2.97 26.77 29.13
CA GLY A 123 -2.92 26.16 30.43
C GLY A 123 -1.48 26.02 30.98
N PRO A 124 -1.32 25.41 32.15
CA PRO A 124 0.00 25.19 32.75
C PRO A 124 0.93 24.41 31.82
N GLY A 125 2.15 24.94 31.61
CA GLY A 125 3.15 24.31 30.73
C GLY A 125 2.93 24.52 29.22
N ARG A 126 1.78 25.04 28.78
CA ARG A 126 1.42 25.31 27.37
C ARG A 126 1.89 24.21 26.39
N PRO A 127 1.46 22.95 26.57
CA PRO A 127 1.94 21.85 25.79
C PRO A 127 1.59 22.02 24.31
N THR A 128 2.49 21.54 23.42
CA THR A 128 2.25 21.54 21.98
C THR A 128 1.14 20.58 21.61
N LEU A 129 0.23 21.02 20.76
CA LEU A 129 -0.81 20.22 20.13
C LEU A 129 -0.25 19.63 18.84
N TRP A 130 -0.56 18.36 18.59
CA TRP A 130 -0.11 17.61 17.42
C TRP A 130 -1.30 17.23 16.56
N ALA A 131 -1.11 17.33 15.24
CA ALA A 131 -2.09 16.91 14.25
C ALA A 131 -1.40 16.27 13.04
N THR A 132 -2.17 15.53 12.25
CA THR A 132 -1.70 14.96 10.98
C THR A 132 -1.61 16.04 9.88
N THR A 133 -0.81 15.77 8.88
CA THR A 133 -0.54 16.66 7.75
C THR A 133 -1.27 16.20 6.47
N PRO A 134 -1.30 16.98 5.40
CA PRO A 134 -1.75 16.51 4.08
C PRO A 134 -0.94 15.34 3.55
N GLU A 135 0.37 15.29 3.87
CA GLU A 135 1.25 14.16 3.51
C GLU A 135 0.81 12.85 4.17
N PHE A 136 0.24 12.90 5.38
CA PHE A 136 -0.40 11.75 6.00
C PHE A 136 -1.55 11.23 5.13
N LEU A 137 -2.47 12.09 4.68
CA LEU A 137 -3.58 11.70 3.81
C LEU A 137 -3.06 11.06 2.51
N THR A 138 -2.03 11.69 1.91
CA THR A 138 -1.38 11.18 0.71
C THR A 138 -0.73 9.82 0.94
N ALA A 139 0.00 9.64 2.04
CA ALA A 139 0.69 8.39 2.35
C ALA A 139 -0.28 7.21 2.58
N PHE A 140 -1.43 7.48 3.21
CA PHE A 140 -2.46 6.48 3.50
C PHE A 140 -3.55 6.38 2.42
N GLY A 141 -3.51 7.21 1.38
CA GLY A 141 -4.48 7.17 0.29
C GLY A 141 -5.87 7.66 0.69
N LEU A 142 -5.94 8.56 1.67
CA LEU A 142 -7.18 9.10 2.19
C LEU A 142 -7.55 10.41 1.47
N GLN A 143 -8.82 10.57 1.15
CA GLN A 143 -9.32 11.84 0.59
C GLN A 143 -9.32 12.94 1.66
N ASP A 144 -9.79 12.60 2.85
CA ASP A 144 -9.82 13.44 4.04
C ASP A 144 -9.77 12.58 5.32
N LEU A 145 -9.77 13.23 6.49
CA LEU A 145 -9.75 12.53 7.78
C LEU A 145 -11.03 11.71 8.07
N ARG A 146 -12.15 12.03 7.40
CA ARG A 146 -13.42 11.31 7.57
C ARG A 146 -13.38 9.94 6.89
N ALA A 147 -12.44 9.76 5.94
CA ALA A 147 -12.18 8.49 5.28
C ALA A 147 -11.39 7.51 6.17
N LEU A 148 -10.97 7.91 7.38
CA LEU A 148 -10.40 6.98 8.35
C LEU A 148 -11.45 5.93 8.77
N PRO A 149 -11.10 4.63 8.83
CA PRO A 149 -11.98 3.57 9.30
C PRO A 149 -12.51 3.91 10.70
N ARG A 150 -13.79 3.73 10.93
CA ARG A 150 -14.34 3.91 12.27
C ARG A 150 -13.80 2.82 13.20
N ARG A 151 -13.74 3.12 14.49
CA ARG A 151 -13.26 2.16 15.50
C ARG A 151 -14.04 0.84 15.45
N GLU A 152 -15.31 0.90 15.12
CA GLU A 152 -16.22 -0.24 14.96
C GLU A 152 -15.84 -1.11 13.75
N ASP A 153 -15.40 -0.48 12.64
CA ASP A 153 -14.99 -1.16 11.42
C ASP A 153 -13.66 -1.92 11.57
N LEU A 154 -12.83 -1.54 12.56
CA LEU A 154 -11.56 -2.19 12.84
C LEU A 154 -11.71 -3.56 13.54
N PHE A 155 -12.87 -3.85 14.11
CA PHE A 155 -13.20 -5.12 14.75
C PHE A 155 -13.90 -6.11 13.82
N VAL A 156 -14.15 -5.73 12.56
CA VAL A 156 -14.60 -6.69 11.55
C VAL A 156 -13.41 -7.57 11.20
N GLU A 157 -13.51 -8.84 11.60
CA GLU A 157 -12.53 -9.88 11.24
C GLU A 157 -12.28 -9.81 9.71
N PRO A 158 -11.03 -9.66 9.24
CA PRO A 158 -10.77 -9.67 7.81
C PRO A 158 -11.35 -10.96 7.22
N PRO A 159 -11.97 -10.94 6.03
CA PRO A 159 -12.48 -12.14 5.42
C PRO A 159 -11.37 -13.17 5.39
N ARG A 160 -11.58 -14.30 6.06
CA ARG A 160 -10.63 -15.41 6.04
C ARG A 160 -10.34 -15.72 4.59
N PRO A 161 -9.08 -15.82 4.16
CA PRO A 161 -8.79 -16.24 2.80
C PRO A 161 -9.54 -17.57 2.62
N THR A 162 -10.46 -17.58 1.69
CA THR A 162 -11.17 -18.79 1.28
C THR A 162 -10.09 -19.82 1.00
N ALA A 163 -10.06 -20.90 1.78
CA ALA A 163 -9.10 -21.98 1.60
C ALA A 163 -9.15 -22.35 0.11
N ALA A 164 -8.01 -22.29 -0.55
CA ALA A 164 -7.87 -22.80 -1.89
C ALA A 164 -8.43 -24.24 -1.87
N PRO A 165 -9.18 -24.66 -2.89
CA PRO A 165 -9.67 -26.03 -2.96
C PRO A 165 -8.48 -26.97 -2.78
N PRO A 166 -8.63 -28.07 -2.02
CA PRO A 166 -7.55 -29.02 -1.81
C PRO A 166 -7.03 -29.47 -3.17
N ALA A 167 -5.71 -29.43 -3.31
CA ALA A 167 -5.04 -29.99 -4.47
C ALA A 167 -5.49 -31.44 -4.66
N PRO A 168 -5.75 -31.91 -5.89
CA PRO A 168 -6.12 -33.32 -6.12
C PRO A 168 -5.00 -34.22 -5.61
N ASP A 169 -5.37 -35.23 -4.82
CA ASP A 169 -4.47 -36.23 -4.28
C ASP A 169 -3.68 -36.90 -5.43
N PRO A 170 -2.34 -36.99 -5.32
CA PRO A 170 -1.52 -37.66 -6.33
C PRO A 170 -1.65 -39.18 -6.34
N ALA A 171 -2.56 -39.77 -5.60
CA ALA A 171 -2.70 -41.24 -5.42
C ALA A 171 -3.76 -41.89 -6.32
N ALA A 172 -4.30 -41.23 -7.34
CA ALA A 172 -5.34 -41.82 -8.19
C ALA A 172 -4.86 -42.15 -9.64
N ASN A 173 -3.55 -42.22 -9.89
CA ASN A 173 -3.04 -42.50 -11.25
C ASN A 173 -2.21 -43.79 -11.36
N ASP A 174 -2.28 -44.70 -10.39
CA ASP A 174 -1.56 -46.00 -10.45
C ASP A 174 -2.48 -47.22 -10.65
N ALA A 175 -3.52 -47.09 -11.45
CA ALA A 175 -4.37 -48.25 -11.75
C ALA A 175 -4.92 -48.22 -13.20
N GLU A 176 -4.05 -48.05 -14.22
CA GLU A 176 -4.40 -48.42 -15.60
C GLU A 176 -3.19 -48.48 -16.51
N GLU A 177 -2.19 -49.33 -16.21
CA GLU A 177 -1.25 -49.82 -17.24
C GLU A 177 -0.65 -51.16 -16.83
N ALA A 178 -1.45 -52.18 -16.89
CA ALA A 178 -0.97 -53.54 -16.90
C ALA A 178 -1.89 -54.40 -17.77
N VAL A 179 -1.78 -54.33 -19.08
CA VAL A 179 -2.03 -55.46 -20.01
C VAL A 179 -1.48 -55.10 -21.39
N GLY A 180 -0.59 -55.97 -21.92
CA GLY A 180 -0.27 -56.02 -23.34
C GLY A 180 1.20 -55.82 -23.67
N GLY A 181 2.03 -56.76 -23.48
CA GLY A 181 2.45 -57.85 -24.27
C GLY A 181 3.55 -57.53 -25.31
N THR A 182 4.60 -58.28 -25.16
CA THR A 182 5.42 -58.90 -26.24
C THR A 182 6.70 -58.17 -26.71
N MET A 183 7.81 -58.62 -26.11
CA MET A 183 9.00 -59.22 -26.79
C MET A 183 9.42 -58.64 -28.15
N GLN A 184 10.58 -57.95 -28.21
CA GLN A 184 11.56 -58.28 -29.22
C GLN A 184 12.99 -57.86 -28.82
N LYS A 185 13.83 -58.82 -28.81
CA LYS A 185 15.26 -58.94 -28.56
C LYS A 185 16.01 -58.47 -29.84
N ASN A 186 17.07 -57.74 -29.67
CA ASN A 186 18.35 -57.78 -30.43
C ASN A 186 19.20 -56.57 -29.93
N ASP A 187 20.22 -56.86 -29.26
CA ASP A 187 21.58 -57.34 -29.60
C ASP A 187 22.42 -56.34 -30.34
N ASP A 188 23.53 -56.08 -29.70
CA ASP A 188 24.84 -55.77 -30.24
C ASP A 188 25.38 -54.33 -30.28
N ARG A 189 26.47 -54.22 -29.48
CA ARG A 189 27.73 -53.49 -29.69
C ARG A 189 27.94 -52.09 -29.09
N ASP A 190 28.63 -52.15 -27.97
CA ASP A 190 29.72 -51.24 -27.55
C ASP A 190 30.89 -51.20 -28.58
N PRO A 191 31.93 -50.39 -28.42
CA PRO A 191 32.17 -49.16 -27.69
C PRO A 191 32.86 -48.06 -28.56
N VAL A 192 33.18 -46.89 -28.04
CA VAL A 192 34.51 -46.24 -28.08
C VAL A 192 34.40 -44.77 -27.54
N SER A 193 35.04 -44.56 -26.44
CA SER A 193 35.60 -43.28 -25.99
C SER A 193 36.88 -42.97 -26.80
N PRO A 194 37.36 -41.73 -26.96
CA PRO A 194 37.89 -40.90 -25.87
C PRO A 194 37.78 -39.36 -26.04
N ALA A 195 37.98 -38.68 -24.94
CA ALA A 195 38.45 -37.29 -24.87
C ALA A 195 39.95 -37.20 -25.32
N PRO A 196 40.65 -36.04 -25.32
CA PRO A 196 40.36 -34.70 -24.80
C PRO A 196 40.96 -33.53 -25.68
N ALA A 197 41.00 -32.33 -25.05
CA ALA A 197 41.98 -31.22 -25.17
C ALA A 197 41.56 -29.93 -25.88
N SER A 198 41.52 -28.89 -25.05
CA SER A 198 42.25 -27.63 -25.11
C SER A 198 42.22 -26.77 -26.39
N CYS A 199 41.62 -25.61 -26.28
CA CYS A 199 42.28 -24.29 -26.26
C CYS A 199 41.30 -23.23 -25.76
#